data_79a2f5880accdaaad401ea6f779e579a
#
_entry.id   79a2f5880accdaaad401ea6f779e579a
#
_cell.length_a   1.000
_cell.length_b   1.000
_cell.length_c   1.000
_cell.angle_alpha   90.00
_cell.angle_beta   90.00
_cell.angle_gamma   90.00
#
_symmetry.space_group_name_H-M   'P 1'
#
loop_
_entity.id
_entity.type
_entity.pdbx_description
1 polymer ?
#
loop_
_entity_poly.entity_id
_entity_poly.type
_entity_poly.pdbx_seq_one_letter_code
_entity_poly.pdbx_strand_id
1 'polypeptide(L)'
;MEAIAKKKYVRMSPYKMRRVLNLIKDNTVNDAINQLHFTRKNAAQVIEKTLRSAVANLYQNDEAQQYTLNDIYISRAFVDEGPALKRWRPMSKVVRPGRIRKRMSYLTIVVETR
;
A
#
# COMPACT_ATOMS: atom_id res chain seq x y z
N MET A 1 20.37 -6.58 0.88
CA MET A 1 19.94 -5.40 0.08
C MET A 1 18.48 -5.12 0.30
N GLU A 2 18.14 -3.86 0.43
CA GLU A 2 16.78 -3.41 0.64
C GLU A 2 16.42 -2.32 -0.37
N ALA A 3 15.13 -2.21 -0.67
CA ALA A 3 14.59 -1.10 -1.45
C ALA A 3 13.25 -0.69 -0.87
N ILE A 4 12.93 0.58 -1.02
CA ILE A 4 11.72 1.18 -0.46
C ILE A 4 10.90 1.78 -1.59
N ALA A 5 9.59 1.63 -1.51
CA ALA A 5 8.66 2.38 -2.33
C ALA A 5 7.58 2.99 -1.44
N LYS A 6 7.21 4.22 -1.75
CA LYS A 6 6.19 4.96 -1.00
C LYS A 6 5.13 5.48 -1.97
N LYS A 7 3.88 5.37 -1.57
CA LYS A 7 2.77 6.00 -2.29
C LYS A 7 2.10 6.95 -1.32
N LYS A 8 2.15 8.24 -1.65
CA LYS A 8 1.54 9.30 -0.83
C LYS A 8 0.15 9.64 -1.35
N TYR A 9 -0.67 10.19 -0.47
CA TYR A 9 -2.01 10.71 -0.81
C TYR A 9 -2.92 9.68 -1.46
N VAL A 10 -2.90 8.45 -0.93
CA VAL A 10 -3.87 7.42 -1.35
C VAL A 10 -5.23 7.77 -0.76
N ARG A 11 -6.23 7.93 -1.61
CA ARG A 11 -7.57 8.34 -1.18
C ARG A 11 -8.33 7.15 -0.61
N MET A 12 -7.87 6.65 0.51
CA MET A 12 -8.43 5.50 1.19
C MET A 12 -8.08 5.57 2.68
N SER A 13 -8.95 5.06 3.54
CA SER A 13 -8.71 5.06 4.97
C SER A 13 -7.54 4.10 5.31
N PRO A 14 -6.65 4.47 6.24
CA PRO A 14 -5.55 3.59 6.64
C PRO A 14 -6.03 2.23 7.15
N TYR A 15 -7.13 2.19 7.85
CA TYR A 15 -7.69 0.95 8.39
C TYR A 15 -8.00 -0.06 7.29
N LYS A 16 -8.64 0.40 6.20
CA LYS A 16 -8.99 -0.47 5.07
C LYS A 16 -7.74 -0.97 4.34
N MET A 17 -6.74 -0.12 4.19
CA MET A 17 -5.48 -0.53 3.56
C MET A 17 -4.72 -1.54 4.42
N ARG A 18 -4.70 -1.34 5.73
CA ARG A 18 -4.00 -2.25 6.64
C ARG A 18 -4.59 -3.66 6.62
N ARG A 19 -5.89 -3.77 6.44
CA ARG A 19 -6.55 -5.09 6.34
C ARG A 19 -6.05 -5.89 5.15
N VAL A 20 -5.89 -5.26 4.00
CA VAL A 20 -5.36 -5.92 2.82
C VAL A 20 -3.85 -6.16 2.96
N LEU A 21 -3.13 -5.19 3.52
CA LEU A 21 -1.69 -5.28 3.69
C LEU A 21 -1.28 -6.44 4.58
N ASN A 22 -2.08 -6.74 5.61
CA ASN A 22 -1.81 -7.85 6.52
C ASN A 22 -1.84 -9.22 5.83
N LEU A 23 -2.50 -9.34 4.68
CA LEU A 23 -2.55 -10.59 3.93
C LEU A 23 -1.20 -10.93 3.29
N ILE A 24 -0.36 -9.92 3.02
CA ILE A 24 0.89 -10.12 2.28
C ILE A 24 2.14 -9.97 3.13
N LYS A 25 2.00 -9.69 4.43
CA LYS A 25 3.16 -9.58 5.32
C LYS A 25 3.89 -10.90 5.40
N ASP A 26 5.22 -10.83 5.41
CA ASP A 26 6.12 -11.98 5.54
C ASP A 26 6.09 -12.96 4.37
N ASN A 27 5.43 -12.60 3.27
CA ASN A 27 5.40 -13.44 2.07
C ASN A 27 6.52 -13.06 1.12
N THR A 28 6.83 -13.97 0.18
CA THR A 28 7.68 -13.62 -0.94
C THR A 28 6.93 -12.63 -1.84
N VAL A 29 7.69 -11.85 -2.60
CA VAL A 29 7.10 -10.88 -3.51
C VAL A 29 6.21 -11.58 -4.55
N ASN A 30 6.64 -12.74 -5.06
CA ASN A 30 5.84 -13.47 -6.05
C ASN A 30 4.47 -13.87 -5.48
N ASP A 31 4.45 -14.45 -4.28
CA ASP A 31 3.20 -14.85 -3.63
C ASP A 31 2.33 -13.65 -3.31
N ALA A 32 2.94 -12.55 -2.85
CA ALA A 32 2.22 -11.33 -2.52
C ALA A 32 1.54 -10.73 -3.75
N ILE A 33 2.24 -10.66 -4.87
CA ILE A 33 1.68 -10.14 -6.13
C ILE A 33 0.50 -11.00 -6.58
N ASN A 34 0.63 -12.32 -6.50
CA ASN A 34 -0.45 -13.23 -6.89
C ASN A 34 -1.67 -13.05 -6.00
N GLN A 35 -1.49 -12.95 -4.69
CA GLN A 35 -2.60 -12.71 -3.77
C GLN A 35 -3.29 -11.38 -4.03
N LEU A 36 -2.53 -10.32 -4.25
CA LEU A 36 -3.09 -8.99 -4.50
C LEU A 36 -3.84 -8.94 -5.83
N HIS A 37 -3.33 -9.64 -6.84
CA HIS A 37 -3.98 -9.65 -8.15
C HIS A 37 -5.38 -10.25 -8.09
N PHE A 38 -5.59 -11.27 -7.26
CA PHE A 38 -6.88 -11.95 -7.12
C PHE A 38 -7.74 -11.43 -5.97
N THR A 39 -7.25 -10.46 -5.22
CA THR A 39 -8.02 -9.86 -4.12
C THR A 39 -8.96 -8.79 -4.67
N ARG A 40 -10.25 -8.92 -4.33
CA ARG A 40 -11.30 -8.01 -4.81
C ARG A 40 -11.47 -6.80 -3.91
N LYS A 41 -10.38 -6.07 -3.66
CA LYS A 41 -10.39 -4.84 -2.84
C LYS A 41 -9.69 -3.73 -3.61
N ASN A 42 -10.20 -2.52 -3.50
CA ASN A 42 -9.58 -1.37 -4.16
C ASN A 42 -8.15 -1.13 -3.66
N ALA A 43 -7.90 -1.39 -2.38
CA ALA A 43 -6.57 -1.24 -1.80
C ALA A 43 -5.55 -2.17 -2.45
N ALA A 44 -5.97 -3.35 -2.91
CA ALA A 44 -5.06 -4.34 -3.49
C ALA A 44 -4.34 -3.80 -4.73
N GLN A 45 -5.03 -3.03 -5.57
CA GLN A 45 -4.40 -2.46 -6.77
C GLN A 45 -3.30 -1.46 -6.42
N VAL A 46 -3.54 -0.60 -5.45
CA VAL A 46 -2.57 0.40 -5.01
C VAL A 46 -1.35 -0.29 -4.39
N ILE A 47 -1.59 -1.27 -3.53
CA ILE A 47 -0.54 -2.02 -2.86
C ILE A 47 0.30 -2.80 -3.89
N GLU A 48 -0.35 -3.44 -4.87
CA GLU A 48 0.36 -4.17 -5.92
C GLU A 48 1.28 -3.25 -6.73
N LYS A 49 0.79 -2.08 -7.13
CA LYS A 49 1.60 -1.11 -7.87
C LYS A 49 2.80 -0.62 -7.05
N THR A 50 2.58 -0.35 -5.78
CA THR A 50 3.66 0.10 -4.89
C THR A 50 4.68 -1.01 -4.68
N LEU A 51 4.23 -2.25 -4.54
CA LEU A 51 5.12 -3.40 -4.40
C LEU A 51 5.96 -3.61 -5.66
N ARG A 52 5.36 -3.50 -6.84
CA ARG A 52 6.11 -3.58 -8.11
C ARG A 52 7.13 -2.46 -8.23
N SER A 53 6.79 -1.27 -7.76
CA SER A 53 7.73 -0.14 -7.72
C SER A 53 8.92 -0.43 -6.81
N ALA A 54 8.67 -1.01 -5.63
CA ALA A 54 9.73 -1.38 -4.69
C ALA A 54 10.68 -2.41 -5.30
N VAL A 55 10.14 -3.40 -6.01
CA VAL A 55 10.93 -4.42 -6.69
C VAL A 55 11.77 -3.80 -7.82
N ALA A 56 11.18 -2.89 -8.59
CA ALA A 56 11.91 -2.18 -9.65
C ALA A 56 13.06 -1.36 -9.07
N ASN A 57 12.85 -0.71 -7.92
CA ASN A 57 13.89 0.04 -7.23
C ASN A 57 15.02 -0.89 -6.75
N LEU A 58 14.67 -2.08 -6.28
CA LEU A 58 15.67 -3.07 -5.86
C LEU A 58 16.52 -3.54 -7.05
N TYR A 59 15.91 -3.78 -8.20
CA TYR A 59 16.61 -4.24 -9.40
C TYR A 59 17.48 -3.18 -10.05
N GLN A 60 17.44 -1.94 -9.61
CA GLN A 60 18.40 -0.93 -10.04
C GLN A 60 19.83 -1.23 -9.53
N ASN A 61 19.94 -2.03 -8.48
CA ASN A 61 21.22 -2.53 -8.03
C ASN A 61 21.63 -3.73 -8.89
N ASP A 62 22.82 -3.68 -9.47
CA ASP A 62 23.30 -4.77 -10.34
C ASP A 62 23.37 -6.10 -9.60
N GLU A 63 23.75 -6.07 -8.32
CA GLU A 63 23.83 -7.28 -7.50
C GLU A 63 22.48 -7.93 -7.26
N ALA A 64 21.40 -7.15 -7.27
CA ALA A 64 20.06 -7.67 -7.05
C ALA A 64 19.45 -8.34 -8.29
N GLN A 65 20.01 -8.11 -9.47
CA GLN A 65 19.46 -8.64 -10.71
C GLN A 65 19.54 -10.16 -10.81
N GLN A 66 20.40 -10.78 -10.03
CA GLN A 66 20.52 -12.24 -9.99
C GLN A 66 19.39 -12.92 -9.21
N TYR A 67 18.63 -12.17 -8.43
CA TYR A 67 17.56 -12.73 -7.61
C TYR A 67 16.23 -12.74 -8.37
N THR A 68 15.47 -13.82 -8.18
CA THR A 68 14.12 -13.93 -8.74
C THR A 68 13.11 -13.36 -7.74
N LEU A 69 11.85 -13.22 -8.18
CA LEU A 69 10.78 -12.73 -7.29
C LEU A 69 10.53 -13.67 -6.10
N ASN A 70 10.90 -14.94 -6.21
CA ASN A 70 10.78 -15.89 -5.11
C ASN A 70 11.86 -15.70 -4.03
N ASP A 71 12.94 -15.01 -4.36
CA ASP A 71 14.07 -14.76 -3.45
C ASP A 71 13.93 -13.40 -2.75
N ILE A 72 12.96 -12.61 -3.11
CA ILE A 72 12.70 -11.28 -2.55
C ILE A 72 11.51 -11.36 -1.62
N TYR A 73 11.66 -10.81 -0.42
CA TYR A 73 10.65 -10.85 0.63
C TYR A 73 10.21 -9.45 1.01
N ILE A 74 9.00 -9.33 1.51
CA ILE A 74 8.51 -8.09 2.06
C ILE A 74 9.03 -8.00 3.50
N SER A 75 10.00 -7.11 3.71
CA SER A 75 10.62 -6.90 5.01
C SER A 75 9.69 -6.15 5.95
N ARG A 76 9.18 -5.03 5.48
CA ARG A 76 8.26 -4.20 6.25
C ARG A 76 7.24 -3.59 5.30
N ALA A 77 6.03 -3.47 5.78
CA ALA A 77 4.97 -2.79 5.06
C ALA A 77 4.04 -2.16 6.08
N PHE A 78 3.80 -0.87 5.92
CA PHE A 78 2.95 -0.15 6.86
C PHE A 78 2.21 0.99 6.16
N VAL A 79 1.15 1.43 6.80
CA VAL A 79 0.32 2.53 6.32
C VAL A 79 0.23 3.58 7.42
N ASP A 80 0.62 4.80 7.08
CA ASP A 80 0.51 5.95 7.96
C ASP A 80 -0.70 6.79 7.57
N GLU A 81 -1.27 7.49 8.55
CA GLU A 81 -2.39 8.38 8.31
C GLU A 81 -1.91 9.65 7.62
N GLY A 82 -2.57 10.00 6.50
CA GLY A 82 -2.29 11.24 5.80
C GLY A 82 -3.30 12.33 6.16
N PRO A 83 -3.22 13.52 5.50
CA PRO A 83 -4.18 14.58 5.73
C PRO A 83 -5.57 14.16 5.24
N ALA A 84 -6.60 14.62 5.93
CA ALA A 84 -7.97 14.35 5.57
C ALA A 84 -8.53 15.50 4.73
N LEU A 85 -9.28 15.17 3.68
CA LEU A 85 -10.04 16.15 2.91
C LEU A 85 -11.34 16.45 3.65
N LYS A 86 -11.57 17.71 3.96
CA LYS A 86 -12.79 18.14 4.62
C LYS A 86 -13.85 18.47 3.58
N ARG A 87 -15.04 17.90 3.75
CA ARG A 87 -16.18 18.14 2.88
C ARG A 87 -17.42 18.41 3.72
N TRP A 88 -18.39 19.07 3.15
CA TRP A 88 -19.66 19.40 3.82
C TRP A 88 -20.79 18.62 3.17
N ARG A 89 -21.70 18.17 4.00
CA ARG A 89 -22.87 17.41 3.55
C ARG A 89 -24.11 17.95 4.26
N PRO A 90 -25.20 18.27 3.52
CA PRO A 90 -26.43 18.65 4.15
C PRO A 90 -27.02 17.48 4.93
N MET A 91 -27.54 17.78 6.11
CA MET A 91 -28.20 16.79 6.94
C MET A 91 -29.71 17.01 6.95
N SER A 92 -30.50 15.95 6.75
CA SER A 92 -31.95 16.03 6.54
C SER A 92 -32.72 16.54 7.74
N LYS A 93 -32.20 16.42 8.95
CA LYS A 93 -32.91 16.84 10.18
C LYS A 93 -32.21 17.98 10.93
N VAL A 94 -31.21 18.60 10.34
CA VAL A 94 -30.39 19.63 10.99
C VAL A 94 -30.25 20.79 10.02
N VAL A 95 -30.38 22.00 10.53
CA VAL A 95 -30.23 23.22 9.75
C VAL A 95 -28.79 23.42 9.28
N ARG A 96 -27.81 22.87 10.03
CA ARG A 96 -26.39 23.01 9.71
C ARG A 96 -25.90 21.83 8.91
N PRO A 97 -25.07 22.04 7.84
CA PRO A 97 -24.45 20.94 7.13
C PRO A 97 -23.48 20.18 8.03
N GLY A 98 -23.45 18.85 7.87
CA GLY A 98 -22.51 17.99 8.58
C GLY A 98 -21.13 17.99 7.91
N ARG A 99 -20.10 17.82 8.72
CA ARG A 99 -18.72 17.75 8.22
C ARG A 99 -18.35 16.30 7.91
N ILE A 100 -17.81 16.06 6.71
CA ILE A 100 -17.29 14.76 6.30
C ILE A 100 -15.79 14.88 6.12
N ARG A 101 -15.05 13.89 6.61
CA ARG A 101 -13.60 13.78 6.39
C ARG A 101 -13.31 12.63 5.45
N LYS A 102 -12.71 12.95 4.30
CA LYS A 102 -12.21 11.95 3.36
C LYS A 102 -10.75 11.67 3.71
N ARG A 103 -10.50 10.55 4.36
CA ARG A 103 -9.17 10.22 4.86
C ARG A 103 -8.25 9.77 3.75
N MET A 104 -6.98 10.08 3.89
CA MET A 104 -5.92 9.65 2.99
C MET A 104 -4.89 8.83 3.76
N SER A 105 -4.11 8.05 3.01
CA SER A 105 -3.10 7.17 3.58
C SER A 105 -1.78 7.34 2.86
N TYR A 106 -0.68 7.09 3.59
CA TYR A 106 0.67 7.00 3.05
C TYR A 106 1.14 5.56 3.19
N LEU A 107 1.33 4.91 2.07
CA LEU A 107 1.76 3.51 2.02
C LEU A 107 3.28 3.44 1.86
N THR A 108 3.94 2.61 2.66
CA THR A 108 5.36 2.34 2.55
C THR A 108 5.57 0.83 2.51
N ILE A 109 6.35 0.36 1.54
CA ILE A 109 6.71 -1.05 1.41
C ILE A 109 8.23 -1.13 1.27
N VAL A 110 8.84 -1.98 2.10
CA VAL A 110 10.26 -2.28 2.05
C VAL A 110 10.43 -3.74 1.66
N VAL A 111 11.20 -3.99 0.62
CA VAL A 111 11.53 -5.35 0.15
C VAL A 111 13.01 -5.61 0.34
N GLU A 112 13.35 -6.86 0.60
CA GLU A 112 14.74 -7.27 0.78
C GLU A 112 15.02 -8.62 0.15
N THR A 113 16.28 -8.88 -0.18
CA THR A 113 16.75 -10.19 -0.64
C THR A 113 17.19 -11.02 0.57
N ARG A 114 16.93 -12.32 0.51
CA ARG A 114 17.38 -13.28 1.53
C ARG A 114 18.20 -14.40 0.94
#